data_31d06d77002591edb713cd1a642b2363
#
_entry.id   31d06d77002591edb713cd1a642b2363
#
_cell.length_a   1.000
_cell.length_b   1.000
_cell.length_c   1.000
_cell.angle_alpha   90.00
_cell.angle_beta   90.00
_cell.angle_gamma   90.00
#
_symmetry.space_group_name_H-M   'P 1'
#
loop_
_entity.id
_entity.type
_entity.pdbx_description
1 polymer ?
#
loop_
_entity_poly.entity_id
_entity_poly.type
_entity_poly.pdbx_seq_one_letter_code
_entity_poly.pdbx_strand_id
1 'polypeptide(L)'
;MNQFHFLFVIVVNSIIIYLFSLQYFDHPESFKLEPVYPATKTSKIESKCPKIIHQIVPDINNIPSGLYHTIKHHILMNPEFEYRIYDYNSALEILKKDFEQANVDAFLSSNVNQIKTDYIKLAFISKYGGCFIDIKRLMHIKIIHLLRLNNVFFVHNPETKTMDLSLLISHPNNLGINNAFNKATKQLLEKDYAVDHLEITSGRVLGNELFYLGYLVTFTLMYMDKEENIRFRGNEMLLAKVYKSFPKENFTHNLLPDIVPLWNEKLIY
;
A
#
# COMPACT_ATOMS: atom_id res chain seq x y z
N MET A 1 -1.54 47.63 -19.33
CA MET A 1 -2.68 46.79 -18.94
C MET A 1 -3.29 47.43 -17.72
N ASN A 2 -4.55 47.88 -17.79
CA ASN A 2 -5.19 48.67 -16.74
C ASN A 2 -5.39 47.79 -15.49
N GLN A 3 -5.13 48.28 -14.29
CA GLN A 3 -5.29 47.56 -13.02
C GLN A 3 -6.67 46.85 -12.91
N PHE A 4 -7.71 47.46 -13.49
CA PHE A 4 -9.05 46.88 -13.60
C PHE A 4 -9.08 45.58 -14.41
N HIS A 5 -8.36 45.48 -15.49
CA HIS A 5 -8.29 44.27 -16.33
C HIS A 5 -7.57 43.13 -15.60
N PHE A 6 -6.51 43.45 -14.87
CA PHE A 6 -5.78 42.46 -14.08
C PHE A 6 -6.61 41.88 -12.93
N LEU A 7 -7.33 42.76 -12.21
CA LEU A 7 -8.23 42.34 -11.13
C LEU A 7 -9.40 41.46 -11.67
N PHE A 8 -9.98 41.86 -12.80
CA PHE A 8 -11.05 41.12 -13.45
C PHE A 8 -10.62 39.70 -13.87
N VAL A 9 -9.41 39.56 -14.46
CA VAL A 9 -8.86 38.26 -14.86
C VAL A 9 -8.61 37.35 -13.64
N ILE A 10 -8.11 37.89 -12.52
CA ILE A 10 -7.92 37.13 -11.29
C ILE A 10 -9.25 36.65 -10.72
N VAL A 11 -10.25 37.53 -10.64
CA VAL A 11 -11.58 37.18 -10.10
C VAL A 11 -12.26 36.12 -10.98
N VAL A 12 -12.21 36.26 -12.31
CA VAL A 12 -12.82 35.28 -13.24
C VAL A 12 -12.11 33.93 -13.13
N ASN A 13 -10.78 33.89 -13.09
CA ASN A 13 -10.03 32.64 -12.90
C ASN A 13 -10.31 32.00 -11.53
N SER A 14 -10.44 32.79 -10.46
CA SER A 14 -10.78 32.29 -9.14
C SER A 14 -12.20 31.72 -9.09
N ILE A 15 -13.17 32.34 -9.77
CA ILE A 15 -14.52 31.83 -9.93
C ILE A 15 -14.56 30.54 -10.76
N ILE A 16 -13.79 30.49 -11.85
CA ILE A 16 -13.66 29.29 -12.68
C ILE A 16 -13.05 28.15 -11.87
N ILE A 17 -11.96 28.40 -11.14
CA ILE A 17 -11.33 27.40 -10.26
C ILE A 17 -12.30 26.94 -9.17
N TYR A 18 -13.04 27.87 -8.56
CA TYR A 18 -14.05 27.57 -7.54
C TYR A 18 -15.22 26.74 -8.12
N LEU A 19 -15.74 27.09 -9.31
CA LEU A 19 -16.80 26.33 -9.97
C LEU A 19 -16.30 24.95 -10.42
N PHE A 20 -15.06 24.85 -10.93
CA PHE A 20 -14.43 23.54 -11.18
C PHE A 20 -14.26 22.73 -9.91
N SER A 21 -13.85 23.34 -8.79
CA SER A 21 -13.75 22.65 -7.53
C SER A 21 -15.12 22.16 -7.04
N LEU A 22 -16.18 22.97 -7.13
CA LEU A 22 -17.53 22.56 -6.77
C LEU A 22 -18.03 21.38 -7.64
N GLN A 23 -17.80 21.41 -8.95
CA GLN A 23 -18.15 20.29 -9.83
C GLN A 23 -17.37 19.01 -9.50
N TYR A 24 -16.12 19.12 -9.02
CA TYR A 24 -15.29 17.98 -8.65
C TYR A 24 -15.60 17.43 -7.25
N PHE A 25 -16.15 18.27 -6.34
CA PHE A 25 -16.40 17.87 -4.95
C PHE A 25 -17.83 17.44 -4.66
N ASP A 26 -18.81 17.80 -5.54
CA ASP A 26 -20.24 17.56 -5.26
C ASP A 26 -20.83 16.29 -5.88
N HIS A 27 -20.04 15.47 -6.56
CA HIS A 27 -20.50 14.16 -6.99
C HIS A 27 -19.78 13.06 -6.22
N PRO A 28 -20.49 12.31 -5.38
CA PRO A 28 -20.01 11.04 -4.85
C PRO A 28 -20.04 9.98 -5.98
N GLU A 29 -19.40 10.27 -7.11
CA GLU A 29 -19.25 9.27 -8.16
C GLU A 29 -18.37 8.16 -7.62
N SER A 30 -18.95 6.99 -7.48
CA SER A 30 -18.22 5.77 -7.26
C SER A 30 -17.90 5.11 -8.58
N PHE A 31 -16.71 4.58 -8.68
CA PHE A 31 -16.20 3.94 -9.90
C PHE A 31 -15.97 2.45 -9.64
N LYS A 32 -16.21 1.66 -10.66
CA LYS A 32 -15.81 0.27 -10.69
C LYS A 32 -14.42 0.14 -11.31
N LEU A 33 -13.60 -0.74 -10.75
CA LEU A 33 -12.30 -1.12 -11.31
C LEU A 33 -12.33 -2.56 -11.82
N GLU A 34 -11.52 -2.81 -12.84
CA GLU A 34 -11.22 -4.19 -13.24
C GLU A 34 -10.22 -4.81 -12.25
N PRO A 35 -10.35 -6.09 -11.94
CA PRO A 35 -9.43 -6.74 -11.01
C PRO A 35 -8.00 -6.87 -11.56
N VAL A 36 -7.83 -6.86 -12.89
CA VAL A 36 -6.54 -6.97 -13.54
C VAL A 36 -6.43 -6.01 -14.72
N TYR A 37 -5.35 -5.24 -14.74
CA TYR A 37 -4.93 -4.43 -15.88
C TYR A 37 -3.62 -5.02 -16.41
N PRO A 38 -3.60 -5.61 -17.62
CA PRO A 38 -2.39 -6.21 -18.18
C PRO A 38 -1.33 -5.15 -18.48
N ALA A 39 -0.07 -5.55 -18.46
CA ALA A 39 1.02 -4.70 -18.94
C ALA A 39 0.80 -4.32 -20.41
N THR A 40 0.93 -3.03 -20.72
CA THR A 40 0.75 -2.50 -22.08
C THR A 40 2.08 -2.25 -22.80
N LYS A 41 3.19 -2.36 -22.08
CA LYS A 41 4.55 -2.22 -22.61
C LYS A 41 5.45 -3.33 -22.12
N THR A 42 6.38 -3.76 -22.95
CA THR A 42 7.47 -4.64 -22.55
C THR A 42 8.64 -3.84 -21.98
N SER A 43 9.32 -4.41 -21.01
CA SER A 43 10.55 -3.81 -20.46
C SER A 43 11.73 -4.75 -20.69
N LYS A 44 12.84 -4.18 -21.16
CA LYS A 44 14.13 -4.88 -21.31
C LYS A 44 14.90 -5.04 -19.99
N ILE A 45 14.36 -4.48 -18.88
CA ILE A 45 15.00 -4.59 -17.57
C ILE A 45 14.78 -6.02 -17.07
N GLU A 46 15.89 -6.74 -16.91
CA GLU A 46 15.90 -8.02 -16.23
C GLU A 46 15.85 -7.78 -14.73
N SER A 47 14.93 -8.45 -14.06
CA SER A 47 14.75 -8.38 -12.61
C SER A 47 14.20 -9.70 -12.10
N LYS A 48 14.69 -10.14 -10.94
CA LYS A 48 14.11 -11.27 -10.21
C LYS A 48 12.74 -10.92 -9.61
N CYS A 49 12.47 -9.64 -9.44
CA CYS A 49 11.16 -9.16 -8.99
C CYS A 49 10.18 -9.14 -10.17
N PRO A 50 9.08 -9.88 -10.12
CA PRO A 50 8.05 -9.86 -11.15
C PRO A 50 7.47 -8.47 -11.38
N LYS A 51 7.12 -8.16 -12.62
CA LYS A 51 6.50 -6.89 -12.99
C LYS A 51 5.00 -6.92 -12.71
N ILE A 52 4.66 -7.07 -11.45
CA ILE A 52 3.29 -7.09 -10.94
C ILE A 52 3.17 -6.03 -9.85
N ILE A 53 2.14 -5.20 -9.94
CA ILE A 53 1.75 -4.29 -8.86
C ILE A 53 0.49 -4.84 -8.22
N HIS A 54 0.52 -5.01 -6.91
CA HIS A 54 -0.62 -5.45 -6.09
C HIS A 54 -1.16 -4.27 -5.29
N GLN A 55 -2.47 -4.14 -5.24
CA GLN A 55 -3.15 -3.16 -4.39
C GLN A 55 -4.44 -3.74 -3.81
N ILE A 56 -4.72 -3.45 -2.54
CA ILE A 56 -5.99 -3.79 -1.89
C ILE A 56 -6.84 -2.53 -1.77
N VAL A 57 -8.10 -2.66 -2.13
CA VAL A 57 -9.14 -1.65 -2.00
C VAL A 57 -10.28 -2.20 -1.14
N PRO A 58 -11.10 -1.34 -0.53
CA PRO A 58 -12.21 -1.80 0.30
C PRO A 58 -13.28 -2.57 -0.47
N ASP A 59 -13.68 -2.04 -1.63
CA ASP A 59 -14.66 -2.60 -2.54
C ASP A 59 -14.33 -2.19 -3.97
N ILE A 60 -14.02 -3.16 -4.82
CA ILE A 60 -13.62 -2.95 -6.21
C ILE A 60 -14.76 -2.35 -7.07
N ASN A 61 -16.03 -2.51 -6.64
CA ASN A 61 -17.19 -2.02 -7.35
C ASN A 61 -17.61 -0.61 -6.93
N ASN A 62 -17.04 -0.09 -5.82
CA ASN A 62 -17.43 1.19 -5.24
C ASN A 62 -16.20 2.00 -4.80
N ILE A 63 -15.43 2.49 -5.76
CA ILE A 63 -14.20 3.22 -5.54
C ILE A 63 -14.47 4.72 -5.57
N PRO A 64 -14.15 5.47 -4.50
CA PRO A 64 -14.24 6.93 -4.52
C PRO A 64 -13.36 7.56 -5.60
N SER A 65 -13.83 8.67 -6.18
CA SER A 65 -13.18 9.37 -7.30
C SER A 65 -11.67 9.61 -7.06
N GLY A 66 -11.27 10.15 -5.92
CA GLY A 66 -9.86 10.41 -5.62
C GLY A 66 -8.98 9.15 -5.64
N LEU A 67 -9.47 8.04 -5.07
CA LEU A 67 -8.77 6.77 -5.11
C LEU A 67 -8.71 6.19 -6.53
N TYR A 68 -9.81 6.27 -7.27
CA TYR A 68 -9.86 5.85 -8.67
C TYR A 68 -8.79 6.54 -9.51
N HIS A 69 -8.69 7.87 -9.41
CA HIS A 69 -7.67 8.64 -10.14
C HIS A 69 -6.24 8.29 -9.70
N THR A 70 -6.02 8.04 -8.42
CA THR A 70 -4.71 7.59 -7.91
C THR A 70 -4.33 6.23 -8.49
N ILE A 71 -5.25 5.28 -8.52
CA ILE A 71 -5.02 3.95 -9.11
C ILE A 71 -4.75 4.07 -10.61
N LYS A 72 -5.56 4.83 -11.33
CA LYS A 72 -5.34 5.08 -12.76
C LYS A 72 -3.99 5.75 -13.05
N HIS A 73 -3.58 6.69 -12.20
CA HIS A 73 -2.24 7.30 -12.29
C HIS A 73 -1.13 6.24 -12.15
N HIS A 74 -1.24 5.34 -11.18
CA HIS A 74 -0.24 4.27 -11.00
C HIS A 74 -0.18 3.33 -12.21
N ILE A 75 -1.32 2.94 -12.77
CA ILE A 75 -1.40 2.10 -13.98
C ILE A 75 -0.71 2.80 -15.16
N LEU A 76 -1.06 4.07 -15.41
CA LEU A 76 -0.48 4.85 -16.51
C LEU A 76 1.02 5.13 -16.33
N MET A 77 1.46 5.33 -15.09
CA MET A 77 2.85 5.58 -14.78
C MET A 77 3.73 4.33 -14.98
N ASN A 78 3.17 3.13 -14.76
CA ASN A 78 3.90 1.86 -14.79
C ASN A 78 3.36 0.89 -15.87
N PRO A 79 3.37 1.28 -17.15
CA PRO A 79 2.77 0.49 -18.23
C PRO A 79 3.49 -0.83 -18.49
N GLU A 80 4.68 -1.03 -17.90
CA GLU A 80 5.47 -2.28 -17.97
C GLU A 80 5.00 -3.33 -16.94
N PHE A 81 4.08 -2.97 -16.06
CA PHE A 81 3.59 -3.84 -14.98
C PHE A 81 2.16 -4.30 -15.26
N GLU A 82 1.88 -5.54 -14.92
CA GLU A 82 0.52 -6.00 -14.67
C GLU A 82 0.05 -5.41 -13.33
N TYR A 83 -1.14 -4.82 -13.32
CA TYR A 83 -1.71 -4.23 -12.12
C TYR A 83 -2.86 -5.08 -11.63
N ARG A 84 -2.78 -5.58 -10.40
CA ARG A 84 -3.79 -6.44 -9.75
C ARG A 84 -4.42 -5.72 -8.58
N ILE A 85 -5.74 -5.62 -8.61
CA ILE A 85 -6.53 -4.96 -7.59
C ILE A 85 -7.39 -6.01 -6.91
N TYR A 86 -7.42 -5.97 -5.60
CA TYR A 86 -8.15 -6.91 -4.76
C TYR A 86 -9.03 -6.17 -3.77
N ASP A 87 -10.17 -6.73 -3.45
CA ASP A 87 -10.88 -6.52 -2.21
C ASP A 87 -10.68 -7.72 -1.27
N TYR A 88 -11.25 -7.68 -0.07
CA TYR A 88 -11.06 -8.76 0.90
C TYR A 88 -11.65 -10.09 0.43
N ASN A 89 -12.75 -10.06 -0.35
CA ASN A 89 -13.38 -11.27 -0.86
C ASN A 89 -12.53 -11.93 -1.94
N SER A 90 -12.07 -11.16 -2.92
CA SER A 90 -11.20 -11.66 -3.98
C SER A 90 -9.84 -12.11 -3.44
N ALA A 91 -9.29 -11.41 -2.43
CA ALA A 91 -8.08 -11.84 -1.75
C ALA A 91 -8.27 -13.17 -1.00
N LEU A 92 -9.42 -13.36 -0.33
CA LEU A 92 -9.76 -14.63 0.33
C LEU A 92 -9.88 -15.79 -0.68
N GLU A 93 -10.50 -15.57 -1.83
CA GLU A 93 -10.59 -16.61 -2.87
C GLU A 93 -9.19 -17.00 -3.41
N ILE A 94 -8.28 -16.05 -3.52
CA ILE A 94 -6.88 -16.33 -3.89
C ILE A 94 -6.17 -17.11 -2.78
N LEU A 95 -6.39 -16.75 -1.51
CA LEU A 95 -5.83 -17.52 -0.39
C LEU A 95 -6.32 -18.95 -0.40
N LYS A 96 -7.63 -19.20 -0.57
CA LYS A 96 -8.21 -20.54 -0.66
C LYS A 96 -7.65 -21.37 -1.81
N LYS A 97 -7.36 -20.72 -2.94
CA LYS A 97 -6.88 -21.39 -4.15
C LYS A 97 -5.40 -21.74 -4.09
N ASP A 98 -4.59 -20.81 -3.58
CA ASP A 98 -3.15 -20.82 -3.82
C ASP A 98 -2.31 -21.01 -2.54
N PHE A 99 -2.93 -21.01 -1.35
CA PHE A 99 -2.25 -21.14 -0.06
C PHE A 99 -2.79 -22.33 0.74
N GLU A 100 -2.11 -22.67 1.82
CA GLU A 100 -2.52 -23.72 2.73
C GLU A 100 -3.75 -23.30 3.56
N GLN A 101 -4.55 -24.26 4.03
CA GLN A 101 -5.73 -23.99 4.84
C GLN A 101 -5.42 -23.17 6.08
N ALA A 102 -4.27 -23.40 6.73
CA ALA A 102 -3.81 -22.63 7.88
C ALA A 102 -3.70 -21.12 7.59
N ASN A 103 -3.30 -20.74 6.36
CA ASN A 103 -3.24 -19.33 5.95
C ASN A 103 -4.63 -18.73 5.76
N VAL A 104 -5.57 -19.50 5.24
CA VAL A 104 -6.99 -19.10 5.13
C VAL A 104 -7.58 -18.87 6.52
N ASP A 105 -7.37 -19.82 7.43
CA ASP A 105 -7.88 -19.74 8.80
C ASP A 105 -7.27 -18.54 9.56
N ALA A 106 -5.97 -18.28 9.37
CA ALA A 106 -5.31 -17.11 9.93
C ALA A 106 -5.91 -15.80 9.42
N PHE A 107 -6.17 -15.68 8.11
CA PHE A 107 -6.83 -14.51 7.54
C PHE A 107 -8.25 -14.30 8.09
N LEU A 108 -9.00 -15.38 8.25
CA LEU A 108 -10.37 -15.35 8.76
C LEU A 108 -10.43 -15.12 10.28
N SER A 109 -9.37 -15.44 11.02
CA SER A 109 -9.36 -15.32 12.49
C SER A 109 -9.42 -13.87 12.96
N SER A 110 -8.92 -12.91 12.17
CA SER A 110 -8.96 -11.49 12.55
C SER A 110 -10.24 -10.79 12.07
N ASN A 111 -10.79 -9.94 12.93
CA ASN A 111 -11.90 -9.04 12.61
C ASN A 111 -11.44 -7.64 12.17
N VAL A 112 -10.13 -7.37 12.20
CA VAL A 112 -9.55 -6.05 11.92
C VAL A 112 -9.02 -5.97 10.50
N ASN A 113 -9.58 -5.06 9.71
CA ASN A 113 -9.21 -4.87 8.30
C ASN A 113 -7.74 -4.51 8.10
N GLN A 114 -7.12 -3.73 9.00
CA GLN A 114 -5.69 -3.41 8.92
C GLN A 114 -4.83 -4.67 9.01
N ILE A 115 -5.13 -5.56 9.97
CA ILE A 115 -4.42 -6.84 10.15
C ILE A 115 -4.59 -7.70 8.90
N LYS A 116 -5.82 -7.83 8.38
CA LYS A 116 -6.09 -8.56 7.13
C LYS A 116 -5.30 -8.00 5.96
N THR A 117 -5.27 -6.67 5.81
CA THR A 117 -4.52 -5.99 4.74
C THR A 117 -3.03 -6.28 4.83
N ASP A 118 -2.42 -6.13 6.01
CA ASP A 118 -1.00 -6.37 6.21
C ASP A 118 -0.63 -7.84 6.04
N TYR A 119 -1.51 -8.74 6.47
CA TYR A 119 -1.36 -10.17 6.23
C TYR A 119 -1.34 -10.53 4.73
N ILE A 120 -2.28 -9.97 3.95
CA ILE A 120 -2.33 -10.17 2.49
C ILE A 120 -1.08 -9.61 1.80
N LYS A 121 -0.57 -8.44 2.24
CA LYS A 121 0.68 -7.86 1.72
C LYS A 121 1.83 -8.85 1.84
N LEU A 122 2.01 -9.42 3.04
CA LEU A 122 3.05 -10.43 3.28
C LEU A 122 2.80 -11.70 2.45
N ALA A 123 1.58 -12.22 2.44
CA ALA A 123 1.22 -13.43 1.71
C ALA A 123 1.50 -13.30 0.20
N PHE A 124 0.99 -12.24 -0.41
CA PHE A 124 1.09 -12.10 -1.88
C PHE A 124 2.51 -11.80 -2.33
N ILE A 125 3.27 -10.96 -1.61
CA ILE A 125 4.66 -10.72 -1.95
C ILE A 125 5.53 -11.94 -1.65
N SER A 126 5.25 -12.70 -0.60
CA SER A 126 5.91 -13.97 -0.33
C SER A 126 5.80 -14.94 -1.51
N LYS A 127 4.59 -15.12 -2.03
CA LYS A 127 4.30 -16.12 -3.06
C LYS A 127 4.55 -15.64 -4.48
N TYR A 128 4.04 -14.46 -4.81
CA TYR A 128 4.06 -13.95 -6.18
C TYR A 128 5.20 -12.97 -6.44
N GLY A 129 5.79 -12.39 -5.40
CA GLY A 129 6.70 -11.26 -5.55
C GLY A 129 6.00 -10.02 -6.14
N GLY A 130 6.78 -9.11 -6.70
CA GLY A 130 6.26 -7.88 -7.29
C GLY A 130 6.32 -6.69 -6.33
N CYS A 131 5.45 -5.74 -6.54
CA CYS A 131 5.36 -4.51 -5.77
C CYS A 131 3.97 -4.38 -5.14
N PHE A 132 3.90 -4.19 -3.84
CA PHE A 132 2.67 -3.81 -3.15
C PHE A 132 2.68 -2.31 -2.89
N ILE A 133 1.62 -1.58 -3.29
CA ILE A 133 1.44 -0.15 -3.05
C ILE A 133 0.18 0.03 -2.23
N ASP A 134 0.31 0.65 -1.05
CA ASP A 134 -0.86 1.00 -0.25
C ASP A 134 -1.71 2.07 -0.94
N ILE A 135 -3.02 2.02 -0.78
CA ILE A 135 -3.96 2.98 -1.37
C ILE A 135 -3.69 4.44 -0.96
N LYS A 136 -3.04 4.65 0.18
CA LYS A 136 -2.65 5.98 0.68
C LYS A 136 -1.40 6.54 0.01
N ARG A 137 -0.73 5.78 -0.87
CA ARG A 137 0.52 6.20 -1.51
C ARG A 137 0.28 6.69 -2.93
N LEU A 138 0.75 7.89 -3.23
CA LEU A 138 0.84 8.43 -4.58
C LEU A 138 2.30 8.38 -5.02
N MET A 139 2.62 7.47 -5.94
CA MET A 139 3.98 7.34 -6.48
C MET A 139 4.34 8.53 -7.36
N HIS A 140 5.57 9.01 -7.20
CA HIS A 140 6.16 10.09 -8.01
C HIS A 140 7.19 9.61 -9.01
N ILE A 141 7.62 8.35 -8.87
CA ILE A 141 8.58 7.73 -9.79
C ILE A 141 8.01 6.40 -10.31
N LYS A 142 8.49 6.00 -11.48
CA LYS A 142 8.18 4.68 -12.03
C LYS A 142 8.89 3.58 -11.24
N ILE A 143 8.17 2.54 -10.88
CA ILE A 143 8.73 1.39 -10.14
C ILE A 143 9.85 0.71 -10.93
N ILE A 144 9.77 0.71 -12.26
CA ILE A 144 10.81 0.15 -13.11
C ILE A 144 12.19 0.78 -12.87
N HIS A 145 12.26 2.04 -12.43
CA HIS A 145 13.53 2.68 -12.08
C HIS A 145 14.12 2.14 -10.78
N LEU A 146 13.28 1.75 -9.82
CA LEU A 146 13.72 1.08 -8.60
C LEU A 146 14.30 -0.30 -8.93
N LEU A 147 13.63 -1.07 -9.79
CA LEU A 147 14.09 -2.41 -10.18
C LEU A 147 15.43 -2.42 -10.92
N ARG A 148 15.87 -1.28 -11.48
CA ARG A 148 17.24 -1.14 -12.01
C ARG A 148 18.30 -1.14 -10.92
N LEU A 149 17.94 -0.70 -9.71
CA LEU A 149 18.88 -0.56 -8.60
C LEU A 149 18.96 -1.83 -7.78
N ASN A 150 17.80 -2.45 -7.50
CA ASN A 150 17.72 -3.68 -6.72
C ASN A 150 16.39 -4.42 -6.99
N ASN A 151 16.32 -5.68 -6.58
CA ASN A 151 15.13 -6.53 -6.67
C ASN A 151 14.31 -6.55 -5.36
N VAL A 152 14.78 -5.88 -4.31
CA VAL A 152 14.14 -5.86 -2.99
C VAL A 152 14.26 -4.47 -2.40
N PHE A 153 13.12 -3.90 -1.99
CA PHE A 153 13.06 -2.63 -1.29
C PHE A 153 12.07 -2.69 -0.15
N PHE A 154 12.51 -2.20 0.99
CA PHE A 154 11.72 -2.01 2.19
C PHE A 154 11.79 -0.54 2.62
N VAL A 155 10.70 -0.03 3.16
CA VAL A 155 10.65 1.32 3.72
C VAL A 155 10.86 1.24 5.23
N HIS A 156 11.88 1.91 5.74
CA HIS A 156 12.12 2.05 7.16
C HIS A 156 11.38 3.28 7.70
N ASN A 157 10.61 3.10 8.77
CA ASN A 157 10.06 4.20 9.53
C ASN A 157 10.99 4.51 10.72
N PRO A 158 11.74 5.61 10.70
CA PRO A 158 12.71 5.94 11.75
C PRO A 158 12.06 6.34 13.08
N GLU A 159 10.82 6.83 13.08
CA GLU A 159 10.09 7.24 14.28
C GLU A 159 9.65 6.03 15.09
N THR A 160 9.04 5.05 14.43
CA THR A 160 8.58 3.81 15.07
C THR A 160 9.66 2.74 15.13
N LYS A 161 10.79 2.92 14.43
CA LYS A 161 11.87 1.95 14.24
C LYS A 161 11.39 0.61 13.66
N THR A 162 10.35 0.66 12.81
CA THR A 162 9.75 -0.50 12.14
C THR A 162 9.90 -0.40 10.63
N MET A 163 9.58 -1.48 9.91
CA MET A 163 9.36 -1.40 8.47
C MET A 163 7.95 -0.89 8.21
N ASP A 164 7.80 -0.09 7.15
CA ASP A 164 6.49 0.35 6.66
C ASP A 164 6.05 -0.54 5.50
N LEU A 165 4.87 -1.14 5.61
CA LEU A 165 4.32 -2.02 4.59
C LEU A 165 3.54 -1.27 3.49
N SER A 166 3.59 0.06 3.47
CA SER A 166 2.86 0.83 2.45
C SER A 166 3.51 0.82 1.07
N LEU A 167 4.78 0.48 0.99
CA LEU A 167 5.49 0.15 -0.25
C LEU A 167 6.45 -1.01 0.02
N LEU A 168 6.18 -2.15 -0.62
CA LEU A 168 6.94 -3.38 -0.44
C LEU A 168 7.28 -3.95 -1.82
N ILE A 169 8.56 -4.08 -2.15
CA ILE A 169 9.03 -4.62 -3.43
C ILE A 169 9.93 -5.81 -3.15
N SER A 170 9.63 -6.96 -3.74
CA SER A 170 10.48 -8.15 -3.60
C SER A 170 10.26 -9.18 -4.71
N HIS A 171 11.28 -10.02 -4.92
CA HIS A 171 11.10 -11.26 -5.64
C HIS A 171 10.28 -12.27 -4.79
N PRO A 172 9.64 -13.25 -5.40
CA PRO A 172 8.95 -14.31 -4.68
C PRO A 172 9.93 -15.14 -3.84
N ASN A 173 9.42 -15.77 -2.80
CA ASN A 173 10.22 -16.62 -1.90
C ASN A 173 11.39 -15.87 -1.21
N ASN A 174 11.26 -14.56 -0.99
CA ASN A 174 12.22 -13.84 -0.17
C ASN A 174 12.14 -14.34 1.29
N LEU A 175 13.29 -14.77 1.83
CA LEU A 175 13.36 -15.44 3.13
C LEU A 175 12.79 -14.57 4.27
N GLY A 176 13.11 -13.27 4.29
CA GLY A 176 12.60 -12.37 5.34
C GLY A 176 11.09 -12.19 5.30
N ILE A 177 10.52 -12.07 4.08
CA ILE A 177 9.08 -11.95 3.91
C ILE A 177 8.39 -13.28 4.23
N ASN A 178 8.95 -14.40 3.79
CA ASN A 178 8.40 -15.73 4.09
C ASN A 178 8.38 -16.00 5.60
N ASN A 179 9.46 -15.69 6.30
CA ASN A 179 9.51 -15.84 7.75
C ASN A 179 8.48 -14.93 8.44
N ALA A 180 8.38 -13.66 8.02
CA ALA A 180 7.39 -12.73 8.56
C ALA A 180 5.95 -13.22 8.31
N PHE A 181 5.66 -13.74 7.11
CA PHE A 181 4.36 -14.31 6.79
C PHE A 181 4.03 -15.53 7.63
N ASN A 182 4.97 -16.47 7.77
CA ASN A 182 4.77 -17.68 8.59
C ASN A 182 4.57 -17.32 10.08
N LYS A 183 5.34 -16.36 10.59
CA LYS A 183 5.18 -15.87 11.96
C LYS A 183 3.82 -15.20 12.16
N ALA A 184 3.39 -14.34 11.24
CA ALA A 184 2.07 -13.71 11.26
C ALA A 184 0.95 -14.76 11.25
N THR A 185 1.07 -15.79 10.39
CA THR A 185 0.12 -16.91 10.35
C THR A 185 0.00 -17.59 11.71
N LYS A 186 1.13 -17.94 12.32
CA LYS A 186 1.17 -18.58 13.63
C LYS A 186 0.50 -17.71 14.70
N GLN A 187 0.87 -16.44 14.79
CA GLN A 187 0.34 -15.52 15.79
C GLN A 187 -1.17 -15.29 15.66
N LEU A 188 -1.67 -15.21 14.43
CA LEU A 188 -3.11 -15.09 14.18
C LEU A 188 -3.88 -16.34 14.61
N LEU A 189 -3.35 -17.54 14.33
CA LEU A 189 -3.99 -18.80 14.73
C LEU A 189 -3.95 -19.02 16.25
N GLU A 190 -2.86 -18.66 16.90
CA GLU A 190 -2.70 -18.77 18.35
C GLU A 190 -3.48 -17.71 19.13
N LYS A 191 -3.99 -16.65 18.43
CA LYS A 191 -4.69 -15.51 19.05
C LYS A 191 -3.91 -14.90 20.20
N ASP A 192 -2.60 -14.72 19.98
CA ASP A 192 -1.66 -14.34 21.01
C ASP A 192 -1.73 -12.85 21.35
N TYR A 193 -2.41 -12.51 22.44
CA TYR A 193 -2.45 -11.15 22.98
C TYR A 193 -1.26 -10.81 23.89
N ALA A 194 -0.33 -11.73 24.08
CA ALA A 194 0.87 -11.45 24.89
C ALA A 194 1.92 -10.66 24.12
N VAL A 195 1.88 -10.69 22.79
CA VAL A 195 2.73 -9.88 21.92
C VAL A 195 2.09 -8.52 21.63
N ASP A 196 2.90 -7.52 21.30
CA ASP A 196 2.38 -6.22 20.84
C ASP A 196 1.59 -6.40 19.53
N HIS A 197 0.45 -5.71 19.41
CA HIS A 197 -0.38 -5.73 18.19
C HIS A 197 0.40 -5.43 16.91
N LEU A 198 1.47 -4.61 16.99
CA LEU A 198 2.37 -4.33 15.88
C LEU A 198 3.25 -5.54 15.48
N GLU A 199 3.34 -6.56 16.32
CA GLU A 199 4.11 -7.78 16.04
C GLU A 199 3.28 -8.87 15.37
N ILE A 200 1.98 -8.68 15.17
CA ILE A 200 1.15 -9.72 14.57
C ILE A 200 1.36 -9.78 13.05
N THR A 201 1.09 -8.68 12.34
CA THR A 201 1.17 -8.66 10.86
C THR A 201 1.88 -7.42 10.33
N SER A 202 2.24 -6.49 11.20
CA SER A 202 2.75 -5.18 10.81
C SER A 202 4.22 -5.19 10.36
N GLY A 203 4.70 -4.02 10.01
CA GLY A 203 6.10 -3.80 9.66
C GLY A 203 7.11 -4.17 10.76
N ARG A 204 6.69 -4.33 12.03
CA ARG A 204 7.57 -4.80 13.09
C ARG A 204 7.89 -6.27 12.93
N VAL A 205 6.93 -7.12 12.58
CA VAL A 205 7.19 -8.55 12.32
C VAL A 205 8.17 -8.71 11.17
N LEU A 206 8.01 -7.95 10.09
CA LEU A 206 8.96 -7.96 8.98
C LEU A 206 10.33 -7.41 9.41
N GLY A 207 10.36 -6.31 10.17
CA GLY A 207 11.59 -5.70 10.64
C GLY A 207 12.42 -6.63 11.51
N ASN A 208 11.79 -7.37 12.43
CA ASN A 208 12.45 -8.35 13.28
C ASN A 208 13.08 -9.48 12.43
N GLU A 209 12.34 -10.04 11.47
CA GLU A 209 12.86 -11.11 10.62
C GLU A 209 14.02 -10.63 9.71
N LEU A 210 13.94 -9.42 9.18
CA LEU A 210 15.04 -8.83 8.42
C LEU A 210 16.29 -8.56 9.28
N PHE A 211 16.08 -8.14 10.53
CA PHE A 211 17.17 -7.95 11.48
C PHE A 211 17.91 -9.27 11.78
N TYR A 212 17.19 -10.33 12.11
CA TYR A 212 17.78 -11.65 12.36
C TYR A 212 18.57 -12.20 11.17
N LEU A 213 18.16 -11.86 9.95
CA LEU A 213 18.83 -12.28 8.72
C LEU A 213 20.01 -11.37 8.32
N GLY A 214 20.32 -10.33 9.09
CA GLY A 214 21.40 -9.38 8.80
C GLY A 214 21.12 -8.43 7.63
N TYR A 215 19.87 -8.36 7.16
CA TYR A 215 19.49 -7.53 6.02
C TYR A 215 19.43 -6.02 6.31
N LEU A 216 19.43 -5.60 7.56
CA LEU A 216 19.20 -4.19 7.92
C LEU A 216 20.22 -3.20 7.37
N VAL A 217 21.43 -3.64 7.07
CA VAL A 217 22.49 -2.72 6.62
C VAL A 217 22.40 -2.41 5.12
N THR A 218 21.85 -3.32 4.31
CA THR A 218 21.89 -3.23 2.85
C THR A 218 20.59 -2.75 2.19
N PHE A 219 19.43 -2.79 2.88
CA PHE A 219 18.13 -2.61 2.25
C PHE A 219 17.35 -1.36 2.67
N THR A 220 17.82 -0.59 3.64
CA THR A 220 17.17 0.65 4.10
C THR A 220 17.53 1.84 3.22
N LEU A 221 17.47 1.67 1.90
CA LEU A 221 17.66 2.79 0.97
C LEU A 221 16.44 3.71 0.93
N MET A 222 15.28 3.25 1.40
CA MET A 222 14.07 4.03 1.50
C MET A 222 13.68 4.24 2.95
N TYR A 223 13.24 5.45 3.26
CA TYR A 223 12.74 5.80 4.59
C TYR A 223 11.51 6.70 4.50
N MET A 224 10.75 6.71 5.57
CA MET A 224 9.62 7.59 5.76
C MET A 224 10.09 8.87 6.47
N ASP A 225 9.76 10.04 5.92
CA ASP A 225 10.01 11.32 6.58
C ASP A 225 8.89 11.67 7.59
N LYS A 226 9.05 12.77 8.33
CA LYS A 226 8.07 13.24 9.33
C LYS A 226 6.70 13.60 8.74
N GLU A 227 6.62 13.83 7.44
CA GLU A 227 5.38 14.07 6.72
C GLU A 227 4.78 12.78 6.14
N GLU A 228 5.33 11.62 6.54
CA GLU A 228 4.99 10.28 6.06
C GLU A 228 5.24 10.06 4.56
N ASN A 229 6.07 10.90 3.91
CA ASN A 229 6.47 10.65 2.53
C ASN A 229 7.62 9.65 2.48
N ILE A 230 7.67 8.83 1.42
CA ILE A 230 8.77 7.90 1.18
C ILE A 230 9.86 8.60 0.39
N ARG A 231 11.09 8.60 0.93
CA ARG A 231 12.28 9.18 0.33
C ARG A 231 13.39 8.14 0.14
N PHE A 232 14.25 8.42 -0.82
CA PHE A 232 15.46 7.64 -1.07
C PHE A 232 16.64 8.22 -0.26
N ARG A 233 17.28 7.40 0.55
CA ARG A 233 18.40 7.81 1.40
C ARG A 233 19.64 8.13 0.54
N GLY A 234 20.27 9.26 0.81
CA GLY A 234 21.49 9.70 0.13
C GLY A 234 21.29 10.87 -0.82
N ASN A 235 20.15 10.98 -1.52
CA ASN A 235 19.83 12.15 -2.36
C ASN A 235 18.49 12.78 -2.02
N GLU A 236 17.83 12.29 -0.97
CA GLU A 236 16.54 12.78 -0.46
C GLU A 236 15.42 12.82 -1.51
N MET A 237 15.57 12.04 -2.58
CA MET A 237 14.61 12.01 -3.68
C MET A 237 13.25 11.50 -3.18
N LEU A 238 12.20 12.25 -3.46
CA LEU A 238 10.83 11.89 -3.15
C LEU A 238 10.36 10.75 -4.07
N LEU A 239 10.00 9.61 -3.47
CA LEU A 239 9.52 8.44 -4.19
C LEU A 239 7.99 8.34 -4.20
N ALA A 240 7.37 8.62 -3.06
CA ALA A 240 5.92 8.61 -2.91
C ALA A 240 5.48 9.59 -1.82
N LYS A 241 4.31 10.21 -2.02
CA LYS A 241 3.63 11.04 -1.02
C LYS A 241 2.48 10.28 -0.37
N VAL A 242 2.17 10.66 0.88
CA VAL A 242 0.87 10.34 1.45
C VAL A 242 -0.19 11.17 0.75
N TYR A 243 -1.23 10.52 0.28
CA TYR A 243 -2.37 11.19 -0.29
C TYR A 243 -3.31 11.63 0.84
N LYS A 244 -3.26 12.93 1.19
CA LYS A 244 -4.01 13.50 2.31
C LYS A 244 -5.46 13.89 1.96
N SER A 245 -5.82 13.84 0.68
CA SER A 245 -7.13 14.29 0.18
C SER A 245 -8.24 13.24 0.19
N PHE A 246 -8.01 12.08 0.79
CA PHE A 246 -9.15 11.22 1.13
C PHE A 246 -9.94 11.91 2.24
N PRO A 247 -11.25 12.15 2.07
CA PRO A 247 -12.07 12.60 3.18
C PRO A 247 -11.86 11.60 4.32
N LYS A 248 -11.20 12.03 5.40
CA LYS A 248 -10.90 11.18 6.57
C LYS A 248 -12.18 10.50 7.09
N GLU A 249 -13.31 11.15 6.91
CA GLU A 249 -14.62 10.74 7.40
C GLU A 249 -15.17 9.49 6.70
N ASN A 250 -14.89 9.30 5.39
CA ASN A 250 -15.48 8.19 4.64
C ASN A 250 -14.53 6.99 4.42
N PHE A 251 -13.23 7.16 4.61
CA PHE A 251 -12.26 6.12 4.25
C PHE A 251 -11.47 5.55 5.43
N THR A 252 -11.16 6.38 6.44
CA THR A 252 -10.31 5.95 7.55
C THR A 252 -11.12 5.51 8.78
N HIS A 253 -12.23 6.17 9.11
CA HIS A 253 -13.01 5.80 10.30
C HIS A 253 -13.85 4.54 10.13
N ASN A 254 -14.33 4.23 8.91
CA ASN A 254 -15.11 3.01 8.68
C ASN A 254 -14.29 1.80 8.22
N LEU A 255 -13.03 2.01 7.80
CA LEU A 255 -12.21 0.94 7.21
C LEU A 255 -11.04 0.50 8.07
N LEU A 256 -10.56 1.36 8.93
CA LEU A 256 -9.44 1.10 9.82
C LEU A 256 -9.79 1.63 11.22
N PRO A 257 -10.64 0.93 11.98
CA PRO A 257 -10.79 1.26 13.39
C PRO A 257 -9.41 1.27 14.04
N ASP A 258 -9.20 2.18 14.98
CA ASP A 258 -7.96 2.21 15.74
C ASP A 258 -7.73 0.82 16.36
N ILE A 259 -6.65 0.17 15.96
CA ILE A 259 -6.34 -1.19 16.39
C ILE A 259 -6.03 -1.25 17.89
N VAL A 260 -5.52 -0.16 18.48
CA VAL A 260 -5.08 -0.12 19.87
C VAL A 260 -6.24 -0.33 20.85
N PRO A 261 -7.38 0.36 20.76
CA PRO A 261 -8.55 0.06 21.57
C PRO A 261 -9.03 -1.38 21.38
N LEU A 262 -9.15 -1.83 20.15
CA LEU A 262 -9.61 -3.20 19.85
C LEU A 262 -8.66 -4.26 20.43
N TRP A 263 -7.36 -4.00 20.43
CA TRP A 263 -6.37 -4.87 21.05
C TRP A 263 -6.55 -4.95 22.56
N ASN A 264 -6.67 -3.78 23.22
CA ASN A 264 -6.83 -3.72 24.67
C ASN A 264 -8.12 -4.38 25.15
N GLU A 265 -9.18 -4.32 24.36
CA GLU A 265 -10.46 -4.98 24.63
C GLU A 265 -10.52 -6.43 24.17
N LYS A 266 -9.45 -6.97 23.56
CA LYS A 266 -9.34 -8.33 22.99
C LYS A 266 -10.40 -8.62 21.92
N LEU A 267 -10.77 -7.63 21.12
CA LEU A 267 -11.80 -7.72 20.06
C LEU A 267 -11.22 -7.94 18.65
N ILE A 268 -9.93 -8.24 18.54
CA ILE A 268 -9.24 -8.41 17.25
C ILE A 268 -9.59 -9.73 16.57
N TYR A 269 -9.86 -10.77 17.33
CA TYR A 269 -10.13 -12.13 16.85
C TYR A 269 -11.59 -12.51 16.92
#